data_0de01674b1b079236a1d7a9fc9740df5
#
_entry.id   0de01674b1b079236a1d7a9fc9740df5
#
_cell.length_a   1.000
_cell.length_b   1.000
_cell.length_c   1.000
_cell.angle_alpha   90.00
_cell.angle_beta   90.00
_cell.angle_gamma   90.00
#
_symmetry.space_group_name_H-M   'P 1'
#
loop_
_entity.id
_entity.type
_entity.pdbx_description
1 polymer ?
#
loop_
_entity_poly.entity_id
_entity_poly.type
_entity_poly.pdbx_seq_one_letter_code
_entity_poly.pdbx_strand_id
1 'polypeptide(L)'
;MSDLPQAGPLATLGIAAGPRYGEQIPVPSPVVTVGRAAGCEVVIDDDSVSARHARLEYDLGAWRITDLSSTNGTAIEGVKLAPDVPTPLPYGATVRFGGVKLQFREVAEADLEAARAGWVEPEKAVTLKEERRGFRFPLWLALLVVLLLALVAWAIVQMSRPAAPERIPVPTTAPAAQAVTP
;
A
#
# COMPACT_ATOMS: atom_id res chain seq x y z
N MET A 1 39.69 -11.06 18.83
CA MET A 1 38.32 -10.86 18.35
C MET A 1 38.02 -9.43 18.72
N SER A 2 38.05 -8.58 17.72
CA SER A 2 38.11 -7.12 17.88
C SER A 2 36.71 -6.60 18.05
N ASP A 3 36.42 -6.14 19.25
CA ASP A 3 35.23 -5.35 19.57
C ASP A 3 35.40 -3.99 18.91
N LEU A 4 34.94 -3.87 17.67
CA LEU A 4 34.84 -2.58 17.01
C LEU A 4 33.67 -1.85 17.67
N PRO A 5 33.89 -0.61 18.15
CA PRO A 5 32.75 0.18 18.66
C PRO A 5 31.73 0.29 17.56
N GLN A 6 30.51 -0.19 17.83
CA GLN A 6 29.40 -0.06 16.90
C GLN A 6 29.15 1.45 16.73
N ALA A 7 29.61 1.99 15.62
CA ALA A 7 29.32 3.36 15.24
C ALA A 7 27.79 3.51 15.18
N GLY A 8 27.28 4.53 15.86
CA GLY A 8 25.84 4.85 15.80
C GLY A 8 25.40 5.10 14.35
N PRO A 9 24.12 5.35 14.12
CA PRO A 9 23.60 5.63 12.78
C PRO A 9 24.36 6.82 12.16
N LEU A 10 24.65 6.72 10.87
CA LEU A 10 25.42 7.75 10.14
C LEU A 10 24.53 8.88 9.63
N ALA A 11 23.24 8.62 9.48
CA ALA A 11 22.23 9.57 9.06
C ALA A 11 20.84 9.10 9.54
N THR A 12 19.84 9.95 9.39
CA THR A 12 18.43 9.62 9.66
C THR A 12 17.54 10.04 8.51
N LEU A 13 16.47 9.28 8.29
CA LEU A 13 15.36 9.59 7.39
C LEU A 13 14.12 9.89 8.21
N GLY A 14 13.78 11.17 8.35
CA GLY A 14 12.56 11.60 9.05
C GLY A 14 11.34 11.59 8.12
N ILE A 15 10.26 10.93 8.50
CA ILE A 15 9.03 10.92 7.71
C ILE A 15 8.40 12.31 7.72
N ALA A 16 8.30 12.93 6.53
CA ALA A 16 7.88 14.32 6.37
C ALA A 16 6.38 14.47 6.09
N ALA A 17 5.65 13.37 5.86
CA ALA A 17 4.20 13.42 5.60
C ALA A 17 3.55 12.05 5.87
N GLY A 18 2.24 12.05 6.15
CA GLY A 18 1.44 10.85 6.33
C GLY A 18 1.21 10.44 7.79
N PRO A 19 0.62 9.27 8.03
CA PRO A 19 0.23 8.82 9.38
C PRO A 19 1.42 8.54 10.31
N ARG A 20 2.62 8.39 9.76
CA ARG A 20 3.88 8.19 10.50
C ARG A 20 4.74 9.46 10.54
N TYR A 21 4.14 10.63 10.35
CA TYR A 21 4.85 11.91 10.39
C TYR A 21 5.68 12.08 11.66
N GLY A 22 6.93 12.51 11.50
CA GLY A 22 7.88 12.74 12.59
C GLY A 22 8.67 11.50 13.02
N GLU A 23 8.34 10.31 12.53
CA GLU A 23 9.13 9.13 12.78
C GLU A 23 10.51 9.24 12.13
N GLN A 24 11.54 8.83 12.86
CA GLN A 24 12.94 8.83 12.42
C GLN A 24 13.37 7.39 12.14
N ILE A 25 13.86 7.16 10.94
CA ILE A 25 14.41 5.86 10.52
C ILE A 25 15.92 5.98 10.44
N PRO A 26 16.70 5.28 11.27
CA PRO A 26 18.15 5.36 11.26
C PRO A 26 18.72 4.73 9.99
N VAL A 27 19.82 5.31 9.49
CA VAL A 27 20.66 4.77 8.42
C VAL A 27 21.91 4.16 9.09
N PRO A 28 21.95 2.83 9.29
CA PRO A 28 22.88 2.20 10.21
C PRO A 28 24.29 2.01 9.65
N SER A 29 24.48 2.10 8.33
CA SER A 29 25.76 1.81 7.70
C SER A 29 26.02 2.70 6.49
N PRO A 30 27.29 2.77 6.01
CA PRO A 30 27.67 3.60 4.86
C PRO A 30 26.99 3.15 3.55
N VAL A 31 26.54 1.91 3.48
CA VAL A 31 25.82 1.38 2.32
C VAL A 31 24.57 0.69 2.85
N VAL A 32 23.41 1.18 2.44
CA VAL A 32 22.12 0.60 2.83
C VAL A 32 21.19 0.51 1.63
N THR A 33 20.38 -0.52 1.62
CA THR A 33 19.24 -0.63 0.72
C THR A 33 17.99 -0.13 1.42
N VAL A 34 17.25 0.72 0.74
CA VAL A 34 15.94 1.23 1.17
C VAL A 34 14.86 0.50 0.39
N GLY A 35 13.82 0.02 1.05
CA GLY A 35 12.73 -0.67 0.37
C GLY A 35 11.65 -1.17 1.31
N ARG A 36 10.63 -1.82 0.75
CA ARG A 36 9.52 -2.38 1.51
C ARG A 36 9.85 -3.77 2.09
N ALA A 37 10.79 -4.49 1.50
CA ALA A 37 11.13 -5.83 1.99
C ALA A 37 11.84 -5.78 3.35
N ALA A 38 11.51 -6.72 4.23
CA ALA A 38 12.13 -6.85 5.55
C ALA A 38 13.65 -7.16 5.50
N GLY A 39 14.17 -7.54 4.35
CA GLY A 39 15.61 -7.76 4.13
C GLY A 39 16.38 -6.49 3.74
N CYS A 40 15.74 -5.31 3.70
CA CYS A 40 16.40 -4.03 3.53
C CYS A 40 16.88 -3.50 4.89
N GLU A 41 18.01 -2.80 4.91
CA GLU A 41 18.52 -2.16 6.13
C GLU A 41 17.62 -1.00 6.56
N VAL A 42 16.99 -0.34 5.61
CA VAL A 42 15.99 0.71 5.84
C VAL A 42 14.65 0.25 5.27
N VAL A 43 13.73 -0.12 6.15
CA VAL A 43 12.41 -0.62 5.76
C VAL A 43 11.37 0.49 5.78
N ILE A 44 10.73 0.72 4.63
CA ILE A 44 9.59 1.63 4.50
C ILE A 44 8.39 0.78 4.09
N ASP A 45 7.52 0.49 5.05
CA ASP A 45 6.32 -0.32 4.84
C ASP A 45 5.21 0.53 4.23
N ASP A 46 5.25 0.64 2.90
CA ASP A 46 4.27 1.36 2.08
C ASP A 46 4.17 0.69 0.70
N ASP A 47 2.97 0.47 0.21
CA ASP A 47 2.72 -0.23 -1.06
C ASP A 47 3.27 0.49 -2.29
N SER A 48 3.47 1.80 -2.20
CA SER A 48 4.10 2.60 -3.27
C SER A 48 5.62 2.40 -3.35
N VAL A 49 6.23 1.78 -2.32
CA VAL A 49 7.66 1.51 -2.24
C VAL A 49 7.97 0.11 -2.75
N SER A 50 8.91 -0.02 -3.68
CA SER A 50 9.36 -1.31 -4.20
C SER A 50 10.05 -2.15 -3.12
N ALA A 51 10.06 -3.49 -3.27
CA ALA A 51 10.73 -4.41 -2.33
C ALA A 51 12.19 -4.00 -2.06
N ARG A 52 12.93 -3.67 -3.11
CA ARG A 52 14.20 -2.94 -3.08
C ARG A 52 14.01 -1.71 -3.95
N HIS A 53 14.07 -0.53 -3.36
CA HIS A 53 13.65 0.70 -4.04
C HIS A 53 14.83 1.56 -4.43
N ALA A 54 15.73 1.81 -3.50
CA ALA A 54 16.90 2.64 -3.71
C ALA A 54 18.07 2.15 -2.85
N ARG A 55 19.27 2.62 -3.17
CA ARG A 55 20.49 2.42 -2.39
C ARG A 55 21.06 3.75 -1.97
N LEU A 56 21.42 3.88 -0.70
CA LEU A 56 22.17 5.00 -0.16
C LEU A 56 23.61 4.56 0.05
N GLU A 57 24.54 5.41 -0.34
CA GLU A 57 25.97 5.16 -0.20
C GLU A 57 26.67 6.41 0.34
N TYR A 58 27.48 6.23 1.39
CA TYR A 58 28.35 7.26 1.92
C TYR A 58 29.77 6.98 1.47
N ASP A 59 30.33 7.88 0.67
CA ASP A 59 31.66 7.76 0.14
C ASP A 59 32.33 9.14 0.11
N LEU A 60 33.63 9.20 0.52
CA LEU A 60 34.45 10.41 0.53
C LEU A 60 33.78 11.64 1.18
N GLY A 61 33.06 11.42 2.27
CA GLY A 61 32.37 12.51 3.01
C GLY A 61 31.04 12.97 2.41
N ALA A 62 30.51 12.29 1.42
CA ALA A 62 29.26 12.66 0.76
C ALA A 62 28.30 11.46 0.62
N TRP A 63 27.02 11.72 0.79
CA TRP A 63 25.98 10.73 0.50
C TRP A 63 25.56 10.77 -0.96
N ARG A 64 25.29 9.61 -1.49
CA ARG A 64 24.67 9.41 -2.80
C ARG A 64 23.47 8.50 -2.67
N ILE A 65 22.50 8.70 -3.55
CA ILE A 65 21.33 7.85 -3.69
C ILE A 65 21.22 7.33 -5.11
N THR A 66 20.90 6.05 -5.25
CA THR A 66 20.69 5.40 -6.54
C THR A 66 19.31 4.75 -6.52
N ASP A 67 18.45 5.10 -7.47
CA ASP A 67 17.18 4.40 -7.68
C ASP A 67 17.45 3.02 -8.29
N LEU A 68 16.97 1.96 -7.69
CA LEU A 68 17.18 0.57 -8.15
C LEU A 68 16.10 0.13 -9.15
N SER A 69 15.83 0.95 -10.14
CA SER A 69 14.76 0.72 -11.13
C SER A 69 13.40 0.49 -10.46
N SER A 70 13.09 1.32 -9.47
CA SER A 70 11.87 1.19 -8.69
C SER A 70 10.61 1.50 -9.51
N THR A 71 9.48 0.88 -9.16
CA THR A 71 8.22 1.01 -9.91
C THR A 71 7.72 2.44 -9.98
N ASN A 72 7.74 3.16 -8.86
CA ASN A 72 7.21 4.53 -8.77
C ASN A 72 8.31 5.60 -8.83
N GLY A 73 9.57 5.18 -8.78
CA GLY A 73 10.74 6.05 -8.86
C GLY A 73 11.07 6.77 -7.56
N THR A 74 12.31 7.21 -7.51
CA THR A 74 12.87 8.05 -6.44
C THR A 74 12.97 9.50 -6.91
N ALA A 75 12.78 10.47 -6.01
CA ALA A 75 12.96 11.89 -6.32
C ALA A 75 13.67 12.61 -5.16
N ILE A 76 14.50 13.60 -5.49
CA ILE A 76 15.11 14.53 -4.53
C ILE A 76 14.58 15.93 -4.84
N GLU A 77 14.10 16.66 -3.83
CA GLU A 77 13.51 17.99 -3.96
C GLU A 77 12.44 18.07 -5.10
N GLY A 78 11.70 16.98 -5.29
CA GLY A 78 10.69 16.88 -6.36
C GLY A 78 11.24 16.50 -7.74
N VAL A 79 12.54 16.46 -7.94
CA VAL A 79 13.18 16.05 -9.21
C VAL A 79 13.35 14.53 -9.22
N LYS A 80 12.73 13.87 -10.20
CA LYS A 80 12.83 12.41 -10.36
C LYS A 80 14.23 12.03 -10.82
N LEU A 81 14.79 11.01 -10.17
CA LEU A 81 16.12 10.46 -10.51
C LEU A 81 16.04 9.54 -11.73
N ALA A 82 17.13 9.49 -12.49
CA ALA A 82 17.32 8.44 -13.48
C ALA A 82 17.61 7.11 -12.75
N PRO A 83 17.03 5.99 -13.19
CA PRO A 83 17.32 4.68 -12.63
C PRO A 83 18.81 4.33 -12.76
N ASP A 84 19.34 3.66 -11.74
CA ASP A 84 20.70 3.14 -11.68
C ASP A 84 21.83 4.20 -11.82
N VAL A 85 21.48 5.49 -11.63
CA VAL A 85 22.45 6.59 -11.67
C VAL A 85 22.68 7.15 -10.25
N PRO A 86 23.92 7.04 -9.70
CA PRO A 86 24.24 7.62 -8.41
C PRO A 86 24.11 9.15 -8.43
N THR A 87 23.24 9.69 -7.60
CA THR A 87 22.94 11.12 -7.50
C THR A 87 23.35 11.63 -6.11
N PRO A 88 24.01 12.80 -6.00
CA PRO A 88 24.34 13.40 -4.71
C PRO A 88 23.11 13.62 -3.83
N LEU A 89 23.23 13.31 -2.54
CA LEU A 89 22.17 13.47 -1.55
C LEU A 89 22.68 14.37 -0.40
N PRO A 90 22.43 15.68 -0.42
CA PRO A 90 22.82 16.57 0.65
C PRO A 90 21.94 16.39 1.89
N TYR A 91 22.51 16.65 3.07
CA TYR A 91 21.72 16.74 4.30
C TYR A 91 20.65 17.84 4.19
N GLY A 92 19.52 17.62 4.78
CA GLY A 92 18.36 18.50 4.70
C GLY A 92 17.46 18.27 3.48
N ALA A 93 17.93 17.50 2.49
CA ALA A 93 17.14 17.25 1.28
C ALA A 93 15.86 16.44 1.57
N THR A 94 14.81 16.79 0.87
CA THR A 94 13.56 16.00 0.83
C THR A 94 13.69 14.90 -0.21
N VAL A 95 13.61 13.67 0.23
CA VAL A 95 13.63 12.47 -0.63
C VAL A 95 12.24 11.87 -0.69
N ARG A 96 11.83 11.42 -1.86
CA ARG A 96 10.58 10.71 -2.07
C ARG A 96 10.86 9.32 -2.65
N PHE A 97 10.43 8.30 -1.93
CA PHE A 97 10.42 6.92 -2.41
C PHE A 97 8.96 6.53 -2.73
N GLY A 98 8.65 6.38 -4.01
CA GLY A 98 7.26 6.18 -4.42
C GLY A 98 6.35 7.34 -3.97
N GLY A 99 5.41 7.07 -3.06
CA GLY A 99 4.51 8.05 -2.46
C GLY A 99 5.03 8.67 -1.15
N VAL A 100 6.04 8.07 -0.52
CA VAL A 100 6.50 8.44 0.82
C VAL A 100 7.55 9.55 0.75
N LYS A 101 7.31 10.67 1.45
CA LYS A 101 8.23 11.79 1.56
C LYS A 101 8.99 11.71 2.88
N LEU A 102 10.31 11.78 2.80
CA LEU A 102 11.21 11.78 3.95
C LEU A 102 12.19 12.94 3.84
N GLN A 103 12.68 13.40 4.98
CA GLN A 103 13.77 14.37 5.04
C GLN A 103 15.05 13.64 5.45
N PHE A 104 16.08 13.73 4.63
CA PHE A 104 17.39 13.19 4.92
C PHE A 104 18.13 14.13 5.85
N ARG A 105 18.56 13.64 7.01
CA ARG A 105 19.20 14.46 8.05
C ARG A 105 20.50 13.85 8.50
N GLU A 106 21.43 14.72 8.87
CA GLU A 106 22.58 14.34 9.67
C GLU A 106 22.12 13.91 11.05
N VAL A 107 22.81 12.96 11.65
CA VAL A 107 22.55 12.56 13.03
C VAL A 107 23.07 13.66 13.94
N ALA A 108 22.19 14.30 14.68
CA ALA A 108 22.60 15.21 15.75
C ALA A 108 23.29 14.40 16.87
N GLU A 109 24.34 14.96 17.49
CA GLU A 109 25.03 14.28 18.59
C GLU A 109 24.10 13.87 19.74
N ALA A 110 23.03 14.65 19.96
CA ALA A 110 21.97 14.31 20.91
C ALA A 110 21.23 13.03 20.55
N ASP A 111 21.01 12.78 19.26
CA ASP A 111 20.34 11.54 18.76
C ASP A 111 21.31 10.34 18.84
N LEU A 112 22.62 10.59 18.72
CA LEU A 112 23.65 9.56 18.93
C LEU A 112 23.71 9.14 20.40
N GLU A 113 23.57 10.07 21.34
CA GLU A 113 23.50 9.75 22.78
C GLU A 113 22.20 9.03 23.12
N ALA A 114 21.06 9.46 22.56
CA ALA A 114 19.77 8.78 22.72
C ALA A 114 19.81 7.38 22.10
N ALA A 115 20.42 7.22 20.94
CA ALA A 115 20.61 5.92 20.29
C ALA A 115 21.55 5.01 21.11
N ARG A 116 22.62 5.56 21.70
CA ARG A 116 23.52 4.82 22.60
C ARG A 116 22.85 4.46 23.92
N ALA A 117 22.00 5.34 24.46
CA ALA A 117 21.25 5.10 25.70
C ALA A 117 20.03 4.16 25.50
N GLY A 118 19.47 4.13 24.28
CA GLY A 118 18.30 3.34 23.90
C GLY A 118 18.61 2.05 23.14
N TRP A 119 19.89 1.79 22.82
CA TRP A 119 20.31 0.56 22.15
C TRP A 119 20.26 -0.59 23.15
N VAL A 120 19.08 -1.15 23.33
CA VAL A 120 18.90 -2.47 23.94
C VAL A 120 19.22 -3.49 22.84
N GLU A 121 20.13 -4.41 23.18
CA GLU A 121 20.56 -5.51 22.29
C GLU A 121 19.38 -6.13 21.53
N PRO A 122 19.54 -6.44 20.23
CA PRO A 122 18.45 -6.94 19.38
C PRO A 122 17.81 -8.25 19.83
N GLU A 123 18.37 -8.90 20.88
CA GLU A 123 17.83 -10.14 21.43
C GLU A 123 16.50 -9.96 22.17
N LYS A 124 16.08 -8.74 22.46
CA LYS A 124 14.77 -8.45 23.10
C LYS A 124 13.86 -7.54 22.29
N ALA A 125 14.28 -7.18 21.09
CA ALA A 125 13.40 -6.53 20.17
C ALA A 125 12.49 -7.55 19.56
N VAL A 126 11.29 -7.53 20.09
CA VAL A 126 10.09 -7.81 19.34
C VAL A 126 9.49 -9.18 19.48
N THR A 127 8.72 -9.25 20.46
CA THR A 127 7.33 -9.56 20.17
C THR A 127 6.58 -8.24 19.91
N LEU A 128 6.78 -7.61 18.80
CA LEU A 128 5.76 -6.72 18.26
C LEU A 128 4.60 -7.64 17.92
N LYS A 129 3.67 -7.71 18.86
CA LYS A 129 2.32 -8.20 18.63
C LYS A 129 1.85 -7.51 17.37
N GLU A 130 1.81 -8.28 16.30
CA GLU A 130 1.23 -7.93 15.02
C GLU A 130 -0.24 -7.62 15.31
N GLU A 131 -0.54 -6.40 15.72
CA GLU A 131 -1.88 -5.85 15.63
C GLU A 131 -2.13 -5.67 14.14
N ARG A 132 -2.41 -6.79 13.47
CA ARG A 132 -3.19 -6.77 12.27
C ARG A 132 -4.46 -6.00 12.64
N ARG A 133 -4.46 -4.71 12.39
CA ARG A 133 -5.70 -4.00 12.15
C ARG A 133 -6.34 -4.67 10.94
N GLY A 134 -6.93 -5.81 11.19
CA GLY A 134 -7.81 -6.45 10.24
C GLY A 134 -8.82 -5.37 9.85
N PHE A 135 -8.79 -5.02 8.59
CA PHE A 135 -9.81 -4.17 8.00
C PHE A 135 -11.14 -4.89 8.25
N ARG A 136 -11.79 -4.55 9.36
CA ARG A 136 -13.09 -5.11 9.73
C ARG A 136 -14.06 -4.45 8.78
N PHE A 137 -14.29 -5.10 7.63
CA PHE A 137 -15.44 -4.78 6.82
C PHE A 137 -16.64 -4.79 7.73
N PRO A 138 -17.34 -3.67 7.91
CA PRO A 138 -18.51 -3.67 8.76
C PRO A 138 -19.49 -4.68 8.17
N LEU A 139 -19.91 -5.65 8.98
CA LEU A 139 -20.83 -6.74 8.58
C LEU A 139 -22.06 -6.22 7.84
N TRP A 140 -22.52 -4.98 8.17
CA TRP A 140 -23.65 -4.35 7.47
C TRP A 140 -23.36 -4.07 5.98
N LEU A 141 -22.09 -3.78 5.60
CA LEU A 141 -21.70 -3.57 4.20
C LEU A 141 -21.74 -4.88 3.42
N ALA A 142 -21.30 -5.99 4.02
CA ALA A 142 -21.43 -7.31 3.42
C ALA A 142 -22.88 -7.71 3.24
N LEU A 143 -23.75 -7.45 4.22
CA LEU A 143 -25.20 -7.69 4.12
C LEU A 143 -25.85 -6.83 3.03
N LEU A 144 -25.42 -5.58 2.88
CA LEU A 144 -25.94 -4.68 1.84
C LEU A 144 -25.58 -5.17 0.43
N VAL A 145 -24.37 -5.69 0.24
CA VAL A 145 -23.96 -6.29 -1.05
C VAL A 145 -24.76 -7.54 -1.35
N VAL A 146 -24.97 -8.41 -0.37
CA VAL A 146 -25.79 -9.63 -0.55
C VAL A 146 -27.25 -9.27 -0.90
N LEU A 147 -27.82 -8.27 -0.22
CA LEU A 147 -29.18 -7.79 -0.50
C LEU A 147 -29.29 -7.23 -1.93
N LEU A 148 -28.30 -6.44 -2.35
CA LEU A 148 -28.27 -5.87 -3.70
C LEU A 148 -28.21 -6.98 -4.77
N LEU A 149 -27.37 -7.99 -4.57
CA LEU A 149 -27.26 -9.13 -5.48
C LEU A 149 -28.58 -9.94 -5.54
N ALA A 150 -29.25 -10.12 -4.41
CA ALA A 150 -30.54 -10.78 -4.35
C ALA A 150 -31.62 -10.01 -5.11
N LEU A 151 -31.65 -8.67 -4.99
CA LEU A 151 -32.58 -7.81 -5.72
C LEU A 151 -32.33 -7.86 -7.23
N VAL A 152 -31.08 -7.84 -7.66
CA VAL A 152 -30.72 -7.97 -9.08
C VAL A 152 -31.16 -9.34 -9.64
N ALA A 153 -30.87 -10.42 -8.90
CA ALA A 153 -31.30 -11.76 -9.30
C ALA A 153 -32.83 -11.86 -9.39
N TRP A 154 -33.55 -11.30 -8.41
CA TRP A 154 -35.01 -11.27 -8.44
C TRP A 154 -35.56 -10.47 -9.65
N ALA A 155 -34.96 -9.31 -9.96
CA ALA A 155 -35.35 -8.51 -11.12
C ALA A 155 -35.12 -9.27 -12.44
N ILE A 156 -34.01 -10.00 -12.57
CA ILE A 156 -33.74 -10.83 -13.76
C ILE A 156 -34.80 -11.92 -13.89
N VAL A 157 -35.17 -12.61 -12.81
CA VAL A 157 -36.23 -13.64 -12.81
C VAL A 157 -37.58 -13.05 -13.21
N GLN A 158 -37.90 -11.84 -12.75
CA GLN A 158 -39.16 -11.19 -13.14
C GLN A 158 -39.20 -10.80 -14.62
N MET A 159 -38.06 -10.34 -15.16
CA MET A 159 -37.96 -10.02 -16.60
C MET A 159 -37.97 -11.28 -17.49
N SER A 160 -37.56 -12.43 -16.95
CA SER A 160 -37.54 -13.71 -17.68
C SER A 160 -38.84 -14.51 -17.58
N ARG A 161 -39.85 -13.98 -16.85
CA ARG A 161 -41.16 -14.67 -16.80
C ARG A 161 -41.82 -14.59 -18.17
N PRO A 162 -42.11 -15.73 -18.83
CA PRO A 162 -42.84 -15.70 -20.09
C PRO A 162 -44.25 -15.12 -19.84
N ALA A 163 -44.66 -14.26 -20.76
CA ALA A 163 -46.06 -13.74 -20.73
C ALA A 163 -47.02 -14.90 -20.68
N ALA A 164 -48.02 -14.78 -19.82
CA ALA A 164 -49.09 -15.81 -19.72
C ALA A 164 -49.68 -16.07 -21.10
N PRO A 165 -49.90 -17.33 -21.50
CA PRO A 165 -50.49 -17.63 -22.81
C PRO A 165 -51.84 -16.94 -22.92
N GLU A 166 -51.98 -16.13 -23.95
CA GLU A 166 -53.22 -15.46 -24.32
C GLU A 166 -54.29 -16.53 -24.54
N ARG A 167 -55.35 -16.49 -23.76
CA ARG A 167 -56.49 -17.44 -23.92
C ARG A 167 -57.14 -17.16 -25.25
N ILE A 168 -56.94 -18.05 -26.22
CA ILE A 168 -57.64 -18.00 -27.51
C ILE A 168 -59.12 -18.15 -27.22
N PRO A 169 -60.01 -17.19 -27.61
CA PRO A 169 -61.43 -17.33 -27.43
C PRO A 169 -61.99 -18.50 -28.28
N VAL A 170 -62.59 -19.44 -27.62
CA VAL A 170 -63.29 -20.58 -28.31
C VAL A 170 -64.39 -20.01 -29.11
N PRO A 171 -64.54 -20.25 -30.43
CA PRO A 171 -65.70 -19.82 -31.22
C PRO A 171 -66.95 -20.53 -30.74
N THR A 172 -67.89 -19.78 -30.26
CA THR A 172 -69.24 -20.27 -29.91
C THR A 172 -69.94 -20.66 -31.21
N THR A 173 -70.07 -21.94 -31.50
CA THR A 173 -70.89 -22.47 -32.61
C THR A 173 -72.38 -22.33 -32.21
N ALA A 174 -73.04 -21.40 -32.84
CA ALA A 174 -74.51 -21.31 -32.69
C ALA A 174 -75.20 -22.52 -33.34
N PRO A 175 -76.23 -23.10 -32.70
CA PRO A 175 -76.94 -24.20 -33.32
C PRO A 175 -77.83 -23.70 -34.50
N ALA A 176 -77.69 -24.32 -35.65
CA ALA A 176 -78.54 -24.07 -36.82
C ALA A 176 -80.02 -24.46 -36.52
N ALA A 177 -80.84 -23.47 -36.62
CA ALA A 177 -82.26 -23.70 -36.58
C ALA A 177 -82.72 -24.50 -37.81
N GLN A 178 -83.27 -25.68 -37.62
CA GLN A 178 -83.99 -26.45 -38.68
C GLN A 178 -85.33 -25.80 -38.87
N ALA A 179 -85.53 -25.25 -40.07
CA ALA A 179 -86.88 -24.90 -40.55
C ALA A 179 -87.50 -26.14 -41.20
N VAL A 180 -88.54 -26.64 -40.61
CA VAL A 180 -89.46 -27.60 -41.20
C VAL A 180 -90.53 -26.82 -41.89
N THR A 181 -90.74 -27.12 -43.14
CA THR A 181 -91.96 -26.70 -43.88
C THR A 181 -92.65 -27.88 -44.53
N PRO A 182 -93.92 -27.79 -44.74
CA PRO A 182 -94.89 -28.92 -44.93
C PRO A 182 -94.79 -29.57 -46.32
#